data_eb04720dd4b6a344f0a7b3b6523beca4
#
_entry.id   eb04720dd4b6a344f0a7b3b6523beca4
#
_cell.length_a   1.000
_cell.length_b   1.000
_cell.length_c   1.000
_cell.angle_alpha   90.00
_cell.angle_beta   90.00
_cell.angle_gamma   90.00
#
_symmetry.space_group_name_H-M   'P 1'
#
loop_
_entity.id
_entity.type
_entity.pdbx_description
1 polymer ?
#
loop_
_entity_poly.entity_id
_entity_poly.type
_entity_poly.pdbx_seq_one_letter_code
_entity_poly.pdbx_strand_id
1 'polypeptide(L)'
;SSTRSELVIPVFGKEEKLFQLYGGSEHGPHSLIVTEDGKGLYLVAGNFARTPSFEKSRIRTNWKDDVLLENYAYGHNGSGKAPGGWVLKFNPDGSDREIINMGYRNPCDFALNRDGEMFIYDADMEWDMGTPWYRPTRINHGVSGGESGWRATSKKWRKYFPDTIGSVLDIGPGSPTGVIAGTNARFPTHYRDALFLCDWTFATIYSLHLTPKGSSYTGET
;
A
#
# COMPACT_ATOMS: atom_id res chain seq x y z
N SER A 1 24.92 -1.90 3.62
CA SER A 1 24.39 -3.08 4.35
C SER A 1 22.94 -3.23 4.00
N SER A 2 22.55 -4.33 3.35
CA SER A 2 21.16 -4.61 3.06
C SER A 2 20.45 -4.95 4.37
N THR A 3 19.53 -4.11 4.80
CA THR A 3 18.62 -4.41 5.90
C THR A 3 17.77 -5.60 5.50
N ARG A 4 17.77 -6.63 6.30
CA ARG A 4 16.95 -7.84 6.10
C ARG A 4 15.76 -7.74 7.04
N SER A 5 14.56 -7.82 6.50
CA SER A 5 13.35 -8.01 7.28
C SER A 5 12.93 -9.48 7.14
N GLU A 6 12.73 -10.15 8.25
CA GLU A 6 12.25 -11.53 8.28
C GLU A 6 10.81 -11.54 8.78
N LEU A 7 9.92 -12.17 8.03
CA LEU A 7 8.58 -12.43 8.50
C LEU A 7 8.59 -13.73 9.30
N VAL A 8 8.36 -13.61 10.60
CA VAL A 8 8.30 -14.74 11.53
C VAL A 8 6.92 -14.76 12.17
N ILE A 9 6.21 -15.86 12.05
CA ILE A 9 4.93 -16.07 12.72
C ILE A 9 5.16 -17.08 13.84
N PRO A 10 4.93 -16.71 15.11
CA PRO A 10 5.06 -17.64 16.22
C PRO A 10 3.93 -18.68 16.17
N VAL A 11 4.29 -19.94 16.17
CA VAL A 11 3.36 -21.08 16.31
C VAL A 11 3.56 -21.68 17.68
N PHE A 12 2.66 -21.40 18.63
CA PHE A 12 2.69 -21.94 20.00
C PHE A 12 4.08 -21.88 20.68
N GLY A 13 4.73 -20.70 20.56
CA GLY A 13 6.04 -20.47 21.18
C GLY A 13 7.23 -20.96 20.36
N LYS A 14 7.04 -21.52 19.18
CA LYS A 14 8.10 -21.85 18.23
C LYS A 14 8.07 -20.90 17.05
N GLU A 15 9.21 -20.30 16.76
CA GLU A 15 9.37 -19.45 15.58
C GLU A 15 9.60 -20.31 14.33
N GLU A 16 8.91 -19.98 13.25
CA GLU A 16 9.11 -20.60 11.95
C GLU A 16 9.32 -19.51 10.89
N LYS A 17 10.42 -19.61 10.16
CA LYS A 17 10.74 -18.69 9.07
C LYS A 17 10.00 -19.11 7.79
N LEU A 18 9.03 -18.33 7.35
CA LEU A 18 8.25 -18.61 6.14
C LEU A 18 9.03 -18.26 4.88
N PHE A 19 9.52 -17.04 4.77
CA PHE A 19 10.35 -16.58 3.65
C PHE A 19 11.14 -15.32 4.01
N GLN A 20 12.05 -14.95 3.12
CA GLN A 20 12.92 -13.77 3.28
C GLN A 20 12.43 -12.62 2.43
N LEU A 21 12.30 -11.45 3.03
CA LEU A 21 12.12 -10.17 2.35
C LEU A 21 13.45 -9.42 2.30
N TYR A 22 13.68 -8.70 1.21
CA TYR A 22 14.87 -7.89 0.99
C TYR A 22 14.52 -6.43 0.82
N GLY A 23 15.38 -5.56 1.30
CA GLY A 23 15.10 -4.16 1.42
C GLY A 23 14.40 -3.89 2.75
N GLY A 24 14.06 -2.66 2.99
CA GLY A 24 13.48 -2.27 4.26
C GLY A 24 13.80 -0.82 4.57
N SER A 25 14.09 -0.48 5.84
CA SER A 25 14.10 0.87 6.34
C SER A 25 12.66 1.39 6.49
N GLU A 26 12.45 2.68 6.51
CA GLU A 26 11.16 3.31 6.76
C GLU A 26 10.07 2.98 5.73
N HIS A 27 10.43 2.61 4.50
CA HIS A 27 9.48 2.18 3.46
C HIS A 27 9.53 0.66 3.25
N GLY A 28 9.65 -0.08 4.33
CA GLY A 28 9.70 -1.53 4.33
C GLY A 28 8.33 -2.21 4.34
N PRO A 29 8.27 -3.48 4.78
CA PRO A 29 7.02 -4.16 5.11
C PRO A 29 6.42 -3.54 6.38
N HIS A 30 5.11 -3.28 6.37
CA HIS A 30 4.46 -2.57 7.47
C HIS A 30 3.31 -3.35 8.11
N SER A 31 2.35 -3.83 7.33
CA SER A 31 1.14 -4.41 7.88
C SER A 31 0.83 -5.79 7.29
N LEU A 32 0.32 -6.65 8.16
CA LEU A 32 -0.08 -8.02 7.85
C LEU A 32 -1.52 -8.24 8.32
N ILE A 33 -2.41 -8.64 7.41
CA ILE A 33 -3.82 -8.89 7.71
C ILE A 33 -4.20 -10.29 7.24
N VAL A 34 -4.98 -11.00 8.06
CA VAL A 34 -5.59 -12.28 7.68
C VAL A 34 -6.67 -12.03 6.62
N THR A 35 -6.73 -12.89 5.59
CA THR A 35 -7.81 -12.83 4.59
C THR A 35 -9.17 -13.08 5.24
N GLU A 36 -10.25 -12.60 4.62
CA GLU A 36 -11.60 -12.72 5.16
C GLU A 36 -12.03 -14.17 5.44
N ASP A 37 -11.61 -15.09 4.59
CA ASP A 37 -11.86 -16.53 4.75
C ASP A 37 -10.96 -17.22 5.80
N GLY A 38 -10.05 -16.47 6.41
CA GLY A 38 -9.09 -16.97 7.42
C GLY A 38 -8.01 -17.92 6.88
N LYS A 39 -7.91 -18.11 5.55
CA LYS A 39 -7.01 -19.11 4.95
C LYS A 39 -5.71 -18.55 4.41
N GLY A 40 -5.58 -17.23 4.34
CA GLY A 40 -4.41 -16.57 3.81
C GLY A 40 -4.06 -15.31 4.58
N LEU A 41 -3.00 -14.69 4.13
CA LEU A 41 -2.45 -13.45 4.68
C LEU A 41 -2.21 -12.46 3.56
N TYR A 42 -2.51 -11.19 3.81
CA TYR A 42 -2.06 -10.07 3.00
C TYR A 42 -0.93 -9.34 3.72
N LEU A 43 0.11 -9.01 2.99
CA LEU A 43 1.25 -8.21 3.45
C LEU A 43 1.39 -6.99 2.56
N VAL A 44 1.46 -5.80 3.15
CA VAL A 44 1.77 -4.56 2.43
C VAL A 44 3.20 -4.13 2.71
N ALA A 45 3.87 -3.62 1.68
CA ALA A 45 5.22 -3.09 1.79
C ALA A 45 5.42 -1.86 0.91
N GLY A 46 6.29 -0.96 1.35
CA GLY A 46 6.67 0.25 0.65
C GLY A 46 7.75 0.01 -0.41
N ASN A 47 8.12 1.09 -1.08
CA ASN A 47 8.99 1.08 -2.26
C ASN A 47 10.48 0.80 -1.98
N PHE A 48 10.90 0.72 -0.72
CA PHE A 48 12.25 0.24 -0.35
C PHE A 48 12.31 -1.28 -0.19
N ALA A 49 11.15 -1.94 -0.06
CA ALA A 49 11.09 -3.39 -0.08
C ALA A 49 11.14 -3.91 -1.52
N ARG A 50 12.11 -4.77 -1.82
CA ARG A 50 12.15 -5.45 -3.10
C ARG A 50 10.94 -6.36 -3.25
N THR A 51 10.37 -6.41 -4.44
CA THR A 51 9.33 -7.39 -4.75
C THR A 51 9.84 -8.79 -4.42
N PRO A 52 9.15 -9.56 -3.56
CA PRO A 52 9.55 -10.91 -3.21
C PRO A 52 9.41 -11.86 -4.41
N SER A 53 9.95 -13.06 -4.29
CA SER A 53 9.61 -14.14 -5.21
C SER A 53 8.13 -14.50 -5.05
N PHE A 54 7.43 -14.69 -6.14
CA PHE A 54 6.01 -15.04 -6.19
C PHE A 54 5.75 -16.13 -7.24
N GLU A 55 4.72 -16.90 -7.05
CA GLU A 55 4.25 -17.92 -7.99
C GLU A 55 3.24 -17.35 -8.98
N LYS A 56 2.48 -16.32 -8.56
CA LYS A 56 1.42 -15.68 -9.35
C LYS A 56 1.47 -14.17 -9.22
N SER A 57 0.99 -13.48 -10.24
CA SER A 57 0.79 -12.03 -10.20
C SER A 57 -0.47 -11.66 -10.96
N ARG A 58 -1.30 -10.82 -10.35
CA ARG A 58 -2.48 -10.23 -10.99
C ARG A 58 -2.13 -9.00 -11.81
N ILE A 59 -0.96 -8.43 -11.56
CA ILE A 59 -0.46 -7.25 -12.26
C ILE A 59 0.62 -7.65 -13.29
N ARG A 60 0.74 -6.87 -14.35
CA ARG A 60 1.82 -7.05 -15.33
C ARG A 60 3.17 -6.87 -14.64
N THR A 61 4.11 -7.76 -14.93
CA THR A 61 5.45 -7.76 -14.33
C THR A 61 6.54 -7.21 -15.26
N ASN A 62 6.18 -6.73 -16.45
CA ASN A 62 7.10 -6.11 -17.39
C ASN A 62 7.14 -4.58 -17.22
N TRP A 63 8.02 -4.12 -16.33
CA TRP A 63 8.22 -2.68 -16.05
C TRP A 63 9.13 -2.00 -17.10
N LYS A 64 9.68 -2.73 -18.03
CA LYS A 64 10.56 -2.19 -19.08
C LYS A 64 9.83 -1.30 -20.08
N ASP A 65 8.50 -1.43 -20.14
CA ASP A 65 7.64 -0.58 -20.96
C ASP A 65 7.41 0.81 -20.36
N ASP A 66 7.87 1.05 -19.14
CA ASP A 66 7.93 2.39 -18.57
C ASP A 66 8.98 3.22 -19.30
N VAL A 67 8.53 3.97 -20.31
CA VAL A 67 9.36 4.87 -21.14
C VAL A 67 9.87 6.08 -20.34
N LEU A 68 9.96 5.98 -19.04
CA LEU A 68 10.35 7.07 -18.18
C LEU A 68 11.86 7.02 -17.95
N LEU A 69 12.49 8.15 -18.19
CA LEU A 69 13.91 8.34 -17.89
C LEU A 69 14.13 8.09 -16.39
N GLU A 70 14.82 7.01 -16.06
CA GLU A 70 15.03 6.55 -14.69
C GLU A 70 15.87 7.51 -13.82
N ASN A 71 16.53 8.51 -14.40
CA ASN A 71 17.70 9.13 -13.80
C ASN A 71 17.55 10.59 -13.36
N TYR A 72 16.35 11.11 -13.19
CA TYR A 72 16.17 12.51 -12.79
C TYR A 72 15.51 12.69 -11.43
N ALA A 73 15.38 11.64 -10.63
CA ALA A 73 14.93 11.76 -9.27
C ALA A 73 16.11 12.04 -8.34
N TYR A 74 16.17 13.25 -7.84
CA TYR A 74 16.99 13.62 -6.69
C TYR A 74 16.06 13.70 -5.50
N GLY A 75 16.42 13.16 -4.39
CA GLY A 75 15.62 13.26 -3.20
C GLY A 75 15.60 11.95 -2.44
N HIS A 76 14.69 11.83 -1.52
CA HIS A 76 14.64 10.75 -0.54
C HIS A 76 14.64 9.35 -1.17
N ASN A 77 14.05 9.19 -2.33
CA ASN A 77 13.98 7.92 -3.04
C ASN A 77 14.47 8.01 -4.49
N GLY A 78 15.53 8.75 -4.73
CA GLY A 78 16.10 8.94 -6.07
C GLY A 78 16.59 7.67 -6.77
N SER A 79 16.81 6.58 -6.05
CA SER A 79 17.22 5.27 -6.58
C SER A 79 16.08 4.27 -6.69
N GLY A 80 14.87 4.63 -6.27
CA GLY A 80 13.70 3.76 -6.31
C GLY A 80 13.31 3.41 -7.75
N LYS A 81 12.93 2.16 -7.96
CA LYS A 81 12.49 1.65 -9.26
C LYS A 81 11.02 1.27 -9.23
N ALA A 82 10.39 1.38 -10.40
CA ALA A 82 9.07 0.80 -10.61
C ALA A 82 9.08 -0.70 -10.24
N PRO A 83 7.99 -1.22 -9.71
CA PRO A 83 6.67 -0.62 -9.54
C PRO A 83 6.44 0.08 -8.20
N GLY A 84 7.43 0.16 -7.31
CA GLY A 84 7.27 0.68 -5.97
C GLY A 84 6.74 -0.34 -4.97
N GLY A 85 5.97 0.15 -3.98
CA GLY A 85 5.35 -0.70 -2.96
C GLY A 85 4.30 -1.65 -3.53
N TRP A 86 4.00 -2.71 -2.80
CA TRP A 86 3.20 -3.83 -3.27
C TRP A 86 2.35 -4.45 -2.15
N VAL A 87 1.33 -5.19 -2.57
CA VAL A 87 0.55 -6.09 -1.71
C VAL A 87 0.76 -7.53 -2.18
N LEU A 88 1.18 -8.39 -1.27
CA LEU A 88 1.37 -9.82 -1.45
C LEU A 88 0.29 -10.58 -0.68
N LYS A 89 -0.34 -11.56 -1.33
CA LYS A 89 -1.16 -12.59 -0.69
C LYS A 89 -0.38 -13.90 -0.63
N PHE A 90 -0.50 -14.65 0.47
CA PHE A 90 0.14 -15.96 0.62
C PHE A 90 -0.55 -16.82 1.67
N ASN A 91 -0.29 -18.12 1.65
CA ASN A 91 -0.80 -19.08 2.65
C ASN A 91 -0.05 -18.94 3.99
N PRO A 92 -0.63 -19.39 5.12
CA PRO A 92 0.02 -19.32 6.43
C PRO A 92 1.37 -20.03 6.53
N ASP A 93 1.67 -20.97 5.63
CA ASP A 93 2.96 -21.66 5.52
C ASP A 93 3.97 -20.92 4.61
N GLY A 94 3.61 -19.74 4.09
CA GLY A 94 4.44 -18.94 3.19
C GLY A 94 4.41 -19.35 1.72
N SER A 95 3.61 -20.35 1.35
CA SER A 95 3.40 -20.81 -0.02
C SER A 95 2.35 -20.00 -0.78
N ASP A 96 2.17 -20.29 -2.07
CA ASP A 96 1.16 -19.69 -2.97
C ASP A 96 1.18 -18.15 -2.97
N ARG A 97 2.38 -17.59 -3.07
CA ARG A 97 2.60 -16.15 -3.07
C ARG A 97 2.10 -15.52 -4.35
N GLU A 98 1.16 -14.59 -4.20
CA GLU A 98 0.53 -13.87 -5.30
C GLU A 98 0.63 -12.36 -5.10
N ILE A 99 1.15 -11.63 -6.09
CA ILE A 99 1.09 -10.18 -6.11
C ILE A 99 -0.32 -9.74 -6.50
N ILE A 100 -0.96 -8.97 -5.63
CA ILE A 100 -2.35 -8.52 -5.81
C ILE A 100 -2.41 -7.17 -6.53
N ASN A 101 -1.65 -6.20 -6.05
CA ASN A 101 -1.57 -4.84 -6.60
C ASN A 101 -0.24 -4.18 -6.21
N MET A 102 0.08 -3.07 -6.86
CA MET A 102 1.36 -2.38 -6.71
C MET A 102 1.23 -0.86 -6.92
N GLY A 103 2.37 -0.16 -6.85
CA GLY A 103 2.44 1.24 -7.23
C GLY A 103 2.29 2.22 -6.06
N TYR A 104 2.70 1.81 -4.87
CA TYR A 104 2.69 2.62 -3.66
C TYR A 104 4.07 3.22 -3.36
N ARG A 105 4.10 4.31 -2.58
CA ARG A 105 5.35 4.85 -2.04
C ARG A 105 5.68 4.20 -0.70
N ASN A 106 4.91 4.52 0.33
CA ASN A 106 5.09 4.01 1.68
C ASN A 106 3.72 3.75 2.33
N PRO A 107 3.02 2.69 1.92
CA PRO A 107 1.75 2.30 2.49
C PRO A 107 1.99 1.73 3.89
N CYS A 108 1.57 2.46 4.93
CA CYS A 108 1.80 2.04 6.30
C CYS A 108 0.83 0.97 6.76
N ASP A 109 -0.41 1.03 6.30
CA ASP A 109 -1.44 0.09 6.70
C ASP A 109 -2.58 0.04 5.67
N PHE A 110 -3.45 -0.95 5.82
CA PHE A 110 -4.62 -1.13 4.99
C PHE A 110 -5.73 -1.84 5.75
N ALA A 111 -6.97 -1.69 5.30
CA ALA A 111 -8.09 -2.42 5.84
C ALA A 111 -8.98 -2.95 4.72
N LEU A 112 -9.74 -3.98 5.03
CA LEU A 112 -10.84 -4.45 4.19
C LEU A 112 -12.15 -3.83 4.72
N ASN A 113 -12.95 -3.26 3.82
CA ASN A 113 -14.28 -2.80 4.17
C ASN A 113 -15.24 -3.99 4.33
N ARG A 114 -16.53 -3.72 4.59
CA ARG A 114 -17.56 -4.75 4.75
C ARG A 114 -17.70 -5.67 3.54
N ASP A 115 -17.43 -5.16 2.34
CA ASP A 115 -17.57 -5.89 1.07
C ASP A 115 -16.29 -6.64 0.69
N GLY A 116 -15.26 -6.63 1.57
CA GLY A 116 -13.96 -7.25 1.32
C GLY A 116 -13.04 -6.45 0.40
N GLU A 117 -13.39 -5.21 0.07
CA GLU A 117 -12.57 -4.33 -0.74
C GLU A 117 -11.45 -3.69 0.08
N MET A 118 -10.26 -3.65 -0.50
CA MET A 118 -9.04 -3.20 0.18
C MET A 118 -8.82 -1.69 0.04
N PHE A 119 -8.54 -1.02 1.15
CA PHE A 119 -8.18 0.40 1.18
C PHE A 119 -6.85 0.60 1.87
N ILE A 120 -5.93 1.29 1.21
CA ILE A 120 -4.53 1.41 1.59
C ILE A 120 -4.21 2.88 1.83
N TYR A 121 -3.67 3.21 3.00
CA TYR A 121 -3.22 4.56 3.33
C TYR A 121 -1.74 4.71 2.98
N ASP A 122 -1.47 5.46 1.90
CA ASP A 122 -0.14 5.65 1.34
C ASP A 122 0.42 7.03 1.70
N ALA A 123 1.71 7.09 1.98
CA ALA A 123 2.39 8.31 2.39
C ALA A 123 2.49 9.35 1.24
N ASP A 124 2.74 10.57 1.63
CA ASP A 124 2.97 11.69 0.71
C ASP A 124 4.32 11.58 -0.03
N MET A 125 4.51 12.45 -0.99
CA MET A 125 5.73 12.64 -1.75
C MET A 125 6.22 14.08 -1.61
N GLU A 126 7.41 14.28 -1.09
CA GLU A 126 7.96 15.60 -0.81
C GLU A 126 9.07 15.97 -1.79
N TRP A 127 10.06 15.08 -1.96
CA TRP A 127 11.31 15.35 -2.66
C TRP A 127 11.65 14.34 -3.74
N ASP A 128 10.79 13.39 -4.02
CA ASP A 128 11.09 12.25 -4.91
C ASP A 128 11.35 12.67 -6.37
N MET A 129 11.06 13.93 -6.70
CA MET A 129 11.36 14.52 -8.02
C MET A 129 12.61 15.41 -8.04
N GLY A 130 13.33 15.51 -6.93
CA GLY A 130 14.48 16.38 -6.81
C GLY A 130 14.15 17.86 -6.69
N THR A 131 12.89 18.20 -6.56
CA THR A 131 12.38 19.55 -6.27
C THR A 131 11.37 19.43 -5.11
N PRO A 132 11.08 20.51 -4.38
CA PRO A 132 10.07 20.50 -3.32
C PRO A 132 8.65 20.36 -3.91
N TRP A 133 8.42 19.28 -4.62
CA TRP A 133 7.16 19.00 -5.30
C TRP A 133 6.34 18.06 -4.47
N TYR A 134 5.38 18.61 -3.77
CA TYR A 134 4.53 17.88 -2.84
C TYR A 134 3.43 17.09 -3.56
N ARG A 135 3.20 15.86 -3.08
CA ARG A 135 2.03 15.02 -3.35
C ARG A 135 1.42 14.58 -2.02
N PRO A 136 0.09 14.70 -1.86
CA PRO A 136 -0.56 14.42 -0.57
C PRO A 136 -0.48 12.94 -0.19
N THR A 137 -0.61 12.67 1.12
CA THR A 137 -1.02 11.35 1.60
C THR A 137 -2.37 11.01 1.01
N ARG A 138 -2.62 9.74 0.74
CA ARG A 138 -3.81 9.36 -0.02
C ARG A 138 -4.35 7.99 0.38
N ILE A 139 -5.64 7.83 0.22
CA ILE A 139 -6.29 6.52 0.30
C ILE A 139 -6.45 5.96 -1.10
N ASN A 140 -5.89 4.79 -1.32
CA ASN A 140 -6.01 4.04 -2.56
C ASN A 140 -7.00 2.89 -2.40
N HIS A 141 -7.83 2.66 -3.41
CA HIS A 141 -8.55 1.41 -3.54
C HIS A 141 -7.61 0.36 -4.10
N GLY A 142 -7.25 -0.62 -3.29
CA GLY A 142 -6.31 -1.69 -3.63
C GLY A 142 -6.91 -2.74 -4.55
N VAL A 143 -7.33 -2.31 -5.74
CA VAL A 143 -7.99 -3.17 -6.73
C VAL A 143 -7.09 -4.32 -7.16
N SER A 144 -7.66 -5.49 -7.31
CA SER A 144 -6.97 -6.67 -7.85
C SER A 144 -6.40 -6.39 -9.25
N GLY A 145 -5.08 -6.57 -9.39
CA GLY A 145 -4.37 -6.24 -10.62
C GLY A 145 -4.13 -4.74 -10.86
N GLY A 146 -4.49 -3.91 -9.87
CA GLY A 146 -4.35 -2.46 -9.96
C GLY A 146 -2.93 -1.95 -9.76
N GLU A 147 -2.62 -0.81 -10.37
CA GLU A 147 -1.38 -0.07 -10.22
C GLU A 147 -1.68 1.37 -9.80
N SER A 148 -1.19 1.77 -8.61
CA SER A 148 -1.46 3.09 -8.04
C SER A 148 -0.48 4.18 -8.52
N GLY A 149 0.46 3.83 -9.39
CA GLY A 149 1.20 4.76 -10.21
C GLY A 149 2.44 5.38 -9.59
N TRP A 150 2.92 4.91 -8.44
CA TRP A 150 4.16 5.44 -7.91
C TRP A 150 5.33 5.22 -8.87
N ARG A 151 6.11 6.28 -9.11
CA ARG A 151 7.38 6.26 -9.83
C ARG A 151 8.31 7.29 -9.23
N ALA A 152 9.58 7.01 -9.14
CA ALA A 152 10.60 7.91 -8.58
C ALA A 152 10.61 9.30 -9.26
N THR A 153 10.23 9.37 -10.52
CA THR A 153 10.10 10.61 -11.27
C THR A 153 8.69 11.21 -11.24
N SER A 154 7.76 10.60 -10.53
CA SER A 154 6.35 11.01 -10.42
C SER A 154 5.56 11.10 -11.72
N LYS A 155 6.06 10.54 -12.81
CA LYS A 155 5.45 10.75 -14.12
C LYS A 155 4.12 9.99 -14.29
N LYS A 156 3.93 8.84 -13.62
CA LYS A 156 2.69 8.07 -13.63
C LYS A 156 1.74 8.33 -12.46
N TRP A 157 2.12 9.12 -11.50
CA TRP A 157 1.29 9.40 -10.33
C TRP A 157 0.03 10.23 -10.61
N ARG A 158 -0.21 10.61 -11.83
CA ARG A 158 -1.27 11.53 -12.20
C ARG A 158 -2.57 10.80 -12.54
N LYS A 159 -3.70 11.32 -12.05
CA LYS A 159 -5.05 10.76 -12.23
C LYS A 159 -5.51 10.60 -13.69
N TYR A 160 -4.88 11.29 -14.62
CA TYR A 160 -5.23 11.22 -16.04
C TYR A 160 -4.47 10.15 -16.85
N PHE A 161 -3.54 9.44 -16.22
CA PHE A 161 -2.90 8.31 -16.89
C PHE A 161 -3.82 7.10 -16.87
N PRO A 162 -4.17 6.51 -18.02
CA PRO A 162 -5.18 5.47 -18.12
C PRO A 162 -4.78 4.14 -17.47
N ASP A 163 -3.49 3.92 -17.25
CA ASP A 163 -2.92 2.73 -16.62
C ASP A 163 -2.65 2.89 -15.10
N THR A 164 -3.08 4.01 -14.54
CA THR A 164 -2.91 4.32 -13.11
C THR A 164 -4.25 4.51 -12.43
N ILE A 165 -4.48 3.77 -11.36
CA ILE A 165 -5.67 3.95 -10.53
C ILE A 165 -5.46 5.16 -9.62
N GLY A 166 -6.34 6.15 -9.74
CA GLY A 166 -6.32 7.34 -8.89
C GLY A 166 -6.69 7.02 -7.44
N SER A 167 -6.34 7.93 -6.52
CA SER A 167 -6.76 7.85 -5.12
C SER A 167 -8.28 7.97 -4.97
N VAL A 168 -8.83 7.32 -3.96
CA VAL A 168 -10.21 7.51 -3.49
C VAL A 168 -10.34 8.90 -2.87
N LEU A 169 -9.35 9.28 -2.06
CA LEU A 169 -9.26 10.57 -1.41
C LEU A 169 -7.80 10.96 -1.20
N ASP A 170 -7.46 12.20 -1.50
CA ASP A 170 -6.21 12.84 -1.09
C ASP A 170 -6.45 13.52 0.26
N ILE A 171 -5.70 13.14 1.31
CA ILE A 171 -5.89 13.65 2.68
C ILE A 171 -5.14 14.98 2.87
N GLY A 172 -3.89 15.04 2.45
CA GLY A 172 -3.04 16.22 2.64
C GLY A 172 -1.66 15.86 3.19
N PRO A 173 -0.96 16.84 3.77
CA PRO A 173 0.28 16.56 4.50
C PRO A 173 0.01 15.63 5.67
N GLY A 174 0.94 14.72 5.95
CA GLY A 174 0.79 13.84 7.10
C GLY A 174 1.72 12.63 7.04
N SER A 175 1.60 11.81 8.08
CA SER A 175 2.31 10.54 8.20
C SER A 175 1.33 9.42 8.55
N PRO A 176 0.91 8.63 7.57
CA PRO A 176 0.03 7.49 7.78
C PRO A 176 0.62 6.48 8.77
N THR A 177 -0.20 5.97 9.69
CA THR A 177 0.25 4.98 10.68
C THR A 177 -0.68 3.80 10.87
N GLY A 178 -1.97 3.96 10.63
CA GLY A 178 -2.90 2.86 10.81
C GLY A 178 -4.21 3.07 10.06
N VAL A 179 -4.81 1.96 9.65
CA VAL A 179 -6.15 1.94 9.03
C VAL A 179 -6.97 0.82 9.65
N ILE A 180 -8.19 1.10 10.03
CA ILE A 180 -9.11 0.07 10.49
C ILE A 180 -10.54 0.33 10.01
N ALA A 181 -11.23 -0.73 9.62
CA ALA A 181 -12.65 -0.66 9.27
C ALA A 181 -13.54 -0.65 10.54
N GLY A 182 -14.55 0.21 10.55
CA GLY A 182 -15.52 0.31 11.64
C GLY A 182 -16.56 -0.81 11.70
N THR A 183 -16.51 -1.79 10.80
CA THR A 183 -17.54 -2.80 10.57
C THR A 183 -17.99 -3.55 11.83
N ASN A 184 -17.06 -3.88 12.71
CA ASN A 184 -17.35 -4.60 13.97
C ASN A 184 -17.26 -3.72 15.21
N ALA A 185 -17.12 -2.40 15.04
CA ALA A 185 -17.00 -1.49 16.14
C ALA A 185 -18.38 -1.21 16.80
N ARG A 186 -18.37 -0.93 18.11
CA ARG A 186 -19.56 -0.50 18.85
C ARG A 186 -19.82 1.00 18.67
N PHE A 187 -19.58 1.52 17.49
CA PHE A 187 -19.86 2.90 17.13
C PHE A 187 -21.31 3.09 16.66
N PRO A 188 -21.83 4.33 16.68
CA PRO A 188 -23.07 4.66 16.01
C PRO A 188 -23.07 4.20 14.55
N THR A 189 -24.25 3.89 14.00
CA THR A 189 -24.42 3.29 12.67
C THR A 189 -23.65 4.02 11.57
N HIS A 190 -23.63 5.34 11.63
CA HIS A 190 -22.90 6.19 10.69
C HIS A 190 -21.41 5.83 10.54
N TYR A 191 -20.78 5.38 11.62
CA TYR A 191 -19.35 5.05 11.64
C TYR A 191 -19.03 3.58 11.37
N ARG A 192 -20.04 2.71 11.30
CA ARG A 192 -19.81 1.26 11.13
C ARG A 192 -19.31 0.89 9.74
N ASP A 193 -19.56 1.72 8.75
CA ASP A 193 -19.08 1.55 7.38
C ASP A 193 -17.93 2.49 7.04
N ALA A 194 -17.47 3.28 8.01
CA ALA A 194 -16.31 4.15 7.86
C ALA A 194 -14.99 3.40 8.02
N LEU A 195 -13.95 3.91 7.39
CA LEU A 195 -12.56 3.58 7.71
C LEU A 195 -12.00 4.64 8.65
N PHE A 196 -11.28 4.22 9.67
CA PHE A 196 -10.56 5.11 10.56
C PHE A 196 -9.09 5.12 10.18
N LEU A 197 -8.55 6.33 9.93
CA LEU A 197 -7.22 6.55 9.43
C LEU A 197 -6.43 7.33 10.47
N CYS A 198 -5.31 6.79 10.92
CA CYS A 198 -4.46 7.45 11.90
C CYS A 198 -3.34 8.22 11.21
N ASP A 199 -3.18 9.48 11.58
CA ASP A 199 -2.10 10.35 11.15
C ASP A 199 -1.21 10.73 12.34
N TRP A 200 0.08 10.43 12.22
CA TRP A 200 1.05 10.71 13.26
C TRP A 200 1.41 12.19 13.36
N THR A 201 1.60 12.86 12.20
CA THR A 201 2.12 14.23 12.16
C THR A 201 1.19 15.21 12.89
N PHE A 202 -0.11 15.05 12.70
CA PHE A 202 -1.11 15.95 13.26
C PHE A 202 -1.87 15.34 14.44
N ALA A 203 -1.47 14.13 14.89
CA ALA A 203 -2.15 13.38 15.95
C ALA A 203 -3.69 13.31 15.71
N THR A 204 -4.07 13.05 14.45
CA THR A 204 -5.46 13.08 13.99
C THR A 204 -5.93 11.68 13.63
N ILE A 205 -7.18 11.40 13.93
CA ILE A 205 -7.89 10.23 13.41
C ILE A 205 -9.00 10.73 12.50
N TYR A 206 -8.88 10.41 11.22
CA TYR A 206 -9.93 10.72 10.24
C TYR A 206 -10.96 9.61 10.21
N SER A 207 -12.23 9.96 10.06
CA SER A 207 -13.31 9.03 9.76
C SER A 207 -13.66 9.16 8.27
N LEU A 208 -13.21 8.22 7.47
CA LEU A 208 -13.43 8.21 6.02
C LEU A 208 -14.73 7.48 5.68
N HIS A 209 -15.64 8.19 5.06
CA HIS A 209 -16.91 7.66 4.55
C HIS A 209 -16.79 7.40 3.05
N LEU A 210 -17.05 6.15 2.66
CA LEU A 210 -16.91 5.69 1.29
C LEU A 210 -18.26 5.71 0.56
N THR A 211 -18.26 6.24 -0.66
CA THR A 211 -19.39 6.19 -1.57
C THR A 211 -19.01 5.46 -2.85
N PRO A 212 -19.70 4.37 -3.24
CA PRO A 212 -19.42 3.69 -4.49
C PRO A 212 -19.53 4.63 -5.70
N LYS A 213 -18.54 4.53 -6.62
CA LYS A 213 -18.50 5.31 -7.85
C LYS A 213 -17.91 4.49 -8.99
N GLY A 214 -18.76 4.04 -9.90
CA GLY A 214 -18.35 3.15 -10.99
C GLY A 214 -17.80 1.83 -10.45
N SER A 215 -16.59 1.47 -10.83
CA SER A 215 -15.86 0.28 -10.34
C SER A 215 -14.97 0.55 -9.13
N SER A 216 -15.12 1.69 -8.49
CA SER A 216 -14.34 2.11 -7.31
C SER A 216 -15.20 2.94 -6.36
N TYR A 217 -14.57 3.82 -5.59
CA TYR A 217 -15.21 4.65 -4.58
C TYR A 217 -14.72 6.10 -4.67
N THR A 218 -15.51 7.00 -4.09
CA THR A 218 -15.06 8.31 -3.60
C THR A 218 -15.16 8.31 -2.09
N GLY A 219 -14.39 9.17 -1.42
CA GLY A 219 -14.40 9.29 0.02
C GLY A 219 -14.47 10.74 0.48
N GLU A 220 -14.97 10.92 1.70
CA GLU A 220 -14.98 12.17 2.45
C GLU A 220 -14.63 11.93 3.91
N THR A 221 -13.97 12.90 4.56
CA THR A 221 -13.58 12.85 5.99
C THR A 221 -14.22 13.94 6.80
#